data_a299da2f95341c0c5f1f971ace15e366
#
_entry.id   a299da2f95341c0c5f1f971ace15e366
#
_cell.length_a   1.000
_cell.length_b   1.000
_cell.length_c   1.000
_cell.angle_alpha   90.00
_cell.angle_beta   90.00
_cell.angle_gamma   90.00
#
_symmetry.space_group_name_H-M   'P 1'
#
loop_
_entity.id
_entity.type
_entity.pdbx_description
1 polymer ?
#
loop_
_entity_poly.entity_id
_entity_poly.type
_entity_poly.pdbx_seq_one_letter_code
_entity_poly.pdbx_strand_id
1 'polypeptide(L)'
;EGTGKSNYVAAIVAGCICPAGAEVDTLGIQITANGRHKAVLLYDTEQSEVQLFKNVSNLLARAKQPDKPDELKAFCLTGMSRKERLNAIVQSMDKFYYQYGGIQLVVIDGIADLVKSANDEAESVAVIDELYRLAGIYNTCILCVLHFVPNGLKLRGHLGSELQRKAATILSIEKDDEPAQSVVKALKVRDGSPLDVPLMLFAWDKEAGMH
;
A
#
# COMPACT_ATOMS: atom_id res chain seq x y z
N GLU A 1 -12.64 8.43 -6.64
CA GLU A 1 -12.13 9.00 -5.39
C GLU A 1 -13.00 8.57 -4.22
N GLY A 2 -12.44 8.42 -3.02
CA GLY A 2 -13.21 8.08 -1.83
C GLY A 2 -13.69 6.63 -1.71
N THR A 3 -13.02 5.68 -2.36
CA THR A 3 -13.35 4.24 -2.25
C THR A 3 -12.73 3.54 -1.04
N GLY A 4 -12.06 4.26 -0.13
CA GLY A 4 -11.45 3.67 1.06
C GLY A 4 -10.08 3.00 0.85
N LYS A 5 -9.40 3.18 -0.30
CA LYS A 5 -8.08 2.57 -0.56
C LYS A 5 -7.06 2.86 0.54
N SER A 6 -6.88 4.12 0.90
CA SER A 6 -5.91 4.51 1.94
C SER A 6 -6.26 3.93 3.31
N ASN A 7 -7.57 3.79 3.64
CA ASN A 7 -8.01 3.12 4.86
C ASN A 7 -7.71 1.62 4.85
N TYR A 8 -7.89 0.98 3.70
CA TYR A 8 -7.56 -0.45 3.53
C TYR A 8 -6.06 -0.69 3.65
N VAL A 9 -5.26 0.17 3.03
CA VAL A 9 -3.78 0.17 3.18
C VAL A 9 -3.39 0.39 4.64
N ALA A 10 -4.02 1.37 5.32
CA ALA A 10 -3.78 1.61 6.74
C ALA A 10 -4.11 0.39 7.62
N ALA A 11 -5.17 -0.36 7.30
CA ALA A 11 -5.50 -1.60 8.01
C ALA A 11 -4.42 -2.69 7.81
N ILE A 12 -3.89 -2.82 6.59
CA ILE A 12 -2.78 -3.75 6.31
C ILE A 12 -1.52 -3.36 7.10
N VAL A 13 -1.14 -2.08 7.07
CA VAL A 13 0.02 -1.59 7.82
C VAL A 13 -0.19 -1.75 9.33
N ALA A 14 -1.39 -1.46 9.84
CA ALA A 14 -1.73 -1.65 11.25
C ALA A 14 -1.53 -3.11 11.70
N GLY A 15 -1.91 -4.08 10.87
CA GLY A 15 -1.65 -5.50 11.12
C GLY A 15 -0.16 -5.86 11.16
N CYS A 16 0.69 -5.12 10.41
CA CYS A 16 2.13 -5.34 10.44
C CYS A 16 2.82 -4.79 11.71
N ILE A 17 2.25 -3.78 12.35
CA ILE A 17 2.88 -3.08 13.49
C ILE A 17 2.15 -3.24 14.82
N CYS A 18 1.05 -4.01 14.84
CA CYS A 18 0.31 -4.23 16.09
C CYS A 18 1.16 -4.96 17.13
N PRO A 19 0.95 -4.70 18.43
CA PRO A 19 1.60 -5.45 19.50
C PRO A 19 1.30 -6.95 19.40
N ALA A 20 2.24 -7.77 19.84
CA ALA A 20 2.06 -9.20 19.85
C ALA A 20 0.82 -9.60 20.66
N GLY A 21 -0.06 -10.41 20.09
CA GLY A 21 -1.31 -10.85 20.70
C GLY A 21 -2.46 -9.80 20.65
N ALA A 22 -2.25 -8.63 20.07
CA ALA A 22 -3.34 -7.68 19.86
C ALA A 22 -4.23 -8.12 18.70
N GLU A 23 -5.53 -8.11 18.91
CA GLU A 23 -6.51 -8.25 17.85
C GLU A 23 -6.69 -6.90 17.17
N VAL A 24 -6.40 -6.85 15.89
CA VAL A 24 -6.53 -5.67 15.03
C VAL A 24 -7.43 -6.01 13.86
N ASP A 25 -8.42 -5.16 13.62
CA ASP A 25 -9.24 -5.28 12.42
C ASP A 25 -8.43 -4.89 11.18
N THR A 26 -8.10 -5.87 10.38
CA THR A 26 -7.35 -5.75 9.13
C THR A 26 -8.27 -5.72 7.89
N LEU A 27 -9.55 -5.48 8.07
CA LEU A 27 -10.58 -5.44 7.02
C LEU A 27 -10.61 -6.71 6.16
N GLY A 28 -10.44 -7.88 6.80
CA GLY A 28 -10.55 -9.19 6.19
C GLY A 28 -9.25 -9.76 5.61
N ILE A 29 -8.13 -9.04 5.62
CA ILE A 29 -6.83 -9.58 5.22
C ILE A 29 -6.11 -10.21 6.43
N GLN A 30 -5.57 -11.41 6.23
CA GLN A 30 -4.65 -12.01 7.20
C GLN A 30 -3.24 -11.44 7.01
N ILE A 31 -2.69 -10.90 8.08
CA ILE A 31 -1.35 -10.32 8.09
C ILE A 31 -0.42 -11.20 8.94
N THR A 32 0.72 -11.55 8.37
CA THR A 32 1.77 -12.24 9.14
C THR A 32 2.39 -11.27 10.14
N ALA A 33 2.36 -11.63 11.41
CA ALA A 33 2.91 -10.81 12.49
C ALA A 33 4.39 -10.48 12.25
N ASN A 34 4.77 -9.23 12.51
CA ASN A 34 6.16 -8.76 12.39
C ASN A 34 6.98 -9.06 13.67
N GLY A 35 7.06 -10.32 14.05
CA GLY A 35 7.73 -10.76 15.29
C GLY A 35 9.24 -10.48 15.35
N ARG A 36 9.84 -10.02 14.24
CA ARG A 36 11.26 -9.63 14.17
C ARG A 36 11.47 -8.13 14.10
N HIS A 37 10.42 -7.33 14.24
CA HIS A 37 10.47 -5.86 14.14
C HIS A 37 11.20 -5.37 12.88
N LYS A 38 10.99 -6.04 11.73
CA LYS A 38 11.49 -5.61 10.44
C LYS A 38 10.84 -4.29 10.04
N ALA A 39 11.53 -3.50 9.21
CA ALA A 39 11.02 -2.21 8.76
C ALA A 39 9.66 -2.33 8.05
N VAL A 40 8.77 -1.39 8.32
CA VAL A 40 7.52 -1.15 7.58
C VAL A 40 7.62 0.24 7.00
N LEU A 41 7.66 0.34 5.67
CA LEU A 41 7.95 1.59 4.95
C LEU A 41 6.69 2.06 4.23
N LEU A 42 6.27 3.29 4.50
CA LEU A 42 5.11 3.94 3.88
C LEU A 42 5.57 5.20 3.13
N TYR A 43 5.40 5.22 1.83
CA TYR A 43 5.68 6.36 0.96
C TYR A 43 4.39 6.92 0.41
N ASP A 44 4.12 8.19 0.70
CA ASP A 44 2.97 8.93 0.18
C ASP A 44 3.45 9.97 -0.83
N THR A 45 2.96 9.89 -2.05
CA THR A 45 3.33 10.80 -3.14
C THR A 45 2.22 11.80 -3.49
N GLU A 46 1.02 11.64 -2.90
CA GLU A 46 -0.17 12.41 -3.28
C GLU A 46 -0.60 13.43 -2.22
N GLN A 47 -0.36 13.13 -0.93
CA GLN A 47 -0.94 13.89 0.16
C GLN A 47 0.07 14.80 0.86
N SER A 48 -0.44 15.88 1.47
CA SER A 48 0.39 16.78 2.27
C SER A 48 0.89 16.09 3.56
N GLU A 49 1.98 16.62 4.13
CA GLU A 49 2.51 16.14 5.42
C GLU A 49 1.45 16.13 6.54
N VAL A 50 0.58 17.15 6.58
CA VAL A 50 -0.50 17.24 7.57
C VAL A 50 -1.50 16.08 7.38
N GLN A 51 -1.83 15.74 6.14
CA GLN A 51 -2.74 14.64 5.87
C GLN A 51 -2.09 13.28 6.15
N LEU A 52 -0.83 13.12 5.76
CA LEU A 52 -0.06 11.90 6.09
C LEU A 52 0.03 11.72 7.61
N PHE A 53 0.29 12.79 8.37
CA PHE A 53 0.31 12.74 9.84
C PHE A 53 -1.02 12.24 10.41
N LYS A 54 -2.16 12.76 9.93
CA LYS A 54 -3.49 12.29 10.33
C LYS A 54 -3.72 10.83 9.99
N ASN A 55 -3.33 10.41 8.79
CA ASN A 55 -3.47 9.03 8.35
C ASN A 55 -2.61 8.07 9.20
N VAL A 56 -1.38 8.46 9.53
CA VAL A 56 -0.52 7.70 10.43
C VAL A 56 -1.10 7.65 11.84
N SER A 57 -1.66 8.75 12.36
CA SER A 57 -2.32 8.75 13.67
C SER A 57 -3.50 7.78 13.72
N ASN A 58 -4.35 7.77 12.69
CA ASN A 58 -5.46 6.83 12.58
C ASN A 58 -4.98 5.37 12.45
N LEU A 59 -3.90 5.15 11.70
CA LEU A 59 -3.25 3.85 11.57
C LEU A 59 -2.73 3.34 12.91
N LEU A 60 -2.07 4.19 13.71
CA LEU A 60 -1.59 3.84 15.05
C LEU A 60 -2.74 3.50 16.01
N ALA A 61 -3.82 4.29 15.97
CA ALA A 61 -5.03 3.99 16.75
C ALA A 61 -5.61 2.63 16.40
N ARG A 62 -5.72 2.30 15.10
CA ARG A 62 -6.14 0.96 14.62
C ARG A 62 -5.20 -0.14 15.09
N ALA A 63 -3.89 0.09 15.02
CA ALA A 63 -2.87 -0.85 15.46
C ALA A 63 -2.79 -1.00 16.98
N LYS A 64 -3.58 -0.24 17.75
CA LYS A 64 -3.50 -0.19 19.23
C LYS A 64 -2.09 0.18 19.74
N GLN A 65 -1.40 1.04 18.97
CA GLN A 65 -0.09 1.57 19.30
C GLN A 65 -0.23 2.95 19.91
N PRO A 66 0.17 3.19 21.18
CA PRO A 66 0.12 4.51 21.80
C PRO A 66 1.11 5.49 21.14
N ASP A 67 2.25 4.96 20.71
CA ASP A 67 3.32 5.71 20.05
C ASP A 67 3.72 5.02 18.73
N LYS A 68 4.34 5.78 17.84
CA LYS A 68 4.82 5.26 16.57
C LYS A 68 6.02 4.33 16.82
N PRO A 69 5.92 3.02 16.52
CA PRO A 69 7.02 2.09 16.68
C PRO A 69 8.19 2.45 15.75
N ASP A 70 9.40 2.16 16.21
CA ASP A 70 10.62 2.54 15.49
C ASP A 70 10.74 1.94 14.10
N GLU A 71 10.24 0.74 13.90
CA GLU A 71 10.24 0.06 12.61
C GLU A 71 9.28 0.69 11.59
N LEU A 72 8.27 1.45 12.00
CA LEU A 72 7.41 2.18 11.07
C LEU A 72 8.09 3.46 10.61
N LYS A 73 8.30 3.59 9.30
CA LYS A 73 8.83 4.79 8.65
C LYS A 73 7.83 5.29 7.61
N ALA A 74 7.33 6.50 7.80
CA ALA A 74 6.40 7.15 6.88
C ALA A 74 7.04 8.39 6.28
N PHE A 75 6.93 8.55 4.97
CA PHE A 75 7.58 9.60 4.20
C PHE A 75 6.57 10.31 3.31
N CYS A 76 6.48 11.63 3.42
CA CYS A 76 5.80 12.48 2.46
C CYS A 76 6.78 12.85 1.33
N LEU A 77 6.48 12.42 0.11
CA LEU A 77 7.36 12.64 -1.04
C LEU A 77 6.83 13.72 -2.00
N THR A 78 5.75 14.41 -1.65
CA THR A 78 5.07 15.39 -2.53
C THR A 78 5.96 16.55 -2.95
N GLY A 79 6.90 16.97 -2.08
CA GLY A 79 7.86 18.04 -2.37
C GLY A 79 9.02 17.65 -3.28
N MET A 80 9.14 16.37 -3.65
CA MET A 80 10.26 15.84 -4.44
C MET A 80 9.87 15.69 -5.91
N SER A 81 10.85 15.87 -6.80
CA SER A 81 10.71 15.47 -8.21
C SER A 81 10.59 13.94 -8.32
N ARG A 82 10.07 13.45 -9.45
CA ARG A 82 9.91 12.00 -9.71
C ARG A 82 11.20 11.20 -9.49
N LYS A 83 12.32 11.72 -10.00
CA LYS A 83 13.62 11.07 -9.88
C LYS A 83 14.09 11.03 -8.42
N GLU A 84 13.87 12.11 -7.67
CA GLU A 84 14.18 12.16 -6.25
C GLU A 84 13.31 11.20 -5.44
N ARG A 85 12.00 11.09 -5.77
CA ARG A 85 11.10 10.12 -5.12
C ARG A 85 11.60 8.69 -5.27
N LEU A 86 11.92 8.25 -6.50
CA LEU A 86 12.42 6.90 -6.74
C LEU A 86 13.76 6.67 -6.03
N ASN A 87 14.68 7.63 -6.09
CA ASN A 87 15.95 7.55 -5.37
C ASN A 87 15.76 7.47 -3.85
N ALA A 88 14.84 8.25 -3.29
CA ALA A 88 14.53 8.22 -1.86
C ALA A 88 13.98 6.85 -1.43
N ILE A 89 13.09 6.25 -2.24
CA ILE A 89 12.59 4.89 -2.01
C ILE A 89 13.74 3.89 -2.00
N VAL A 90 14.58 3.88 -3.04
CA VAL A 90 15.71 2.94 -3.18
C VAL A 90 16.67 3.07 -2.00
N GLN A 91 17.11 4.30 -1.69
CA GLN A 91 18.09 4.55 -0.62
C GLN A 91 17.52 4.22 0.77
N SER A 92 16.26 4.56 1.02
CA SER A 92 15.64 4.26 2.31
C SER A 92 15.35 2.78 2.50
N MET A 93 14.97 2.05 1.44
CA MET A 93 14.83 0.60 1.51
C MET A 93 16.17 -0.05 1.87
N ASP A 94 17.27 0.34 1.22
CA ASP A 94 18.60 -0.16 1.53
C ASP A 94 18.97 0.12 3.00
N LYS A 95 18.88 1.39 3.42
CA LYS A 95 19.18 1.82 4.78
C LYS A 95 18.41 1.02 5.83
N PHE A 96 17.10 0.92 5.69
CA PHE A 96 16.25 0.29 6.72
C PHE A 96 16.29 -1.23 6.67
N TYR A 97 16.60 -1.83 5.52
CA TYR A 97 16.87 -3.26 5.45
C TYR A 97 18.01 -3.65 6.38
N TYR A 98 19.13 -2.95 6.32
CA TYR A 98 20.28 -3.23 7.20
C TYR A 98 20.01 -2.81 8.66
N GLN A 99 19.32 -1.70 8.86
CA GLN A 99 19.06 -1.20 10.22
C GLN A 99 18.13 -2.13 11.02
N TYR A 100 17.13 -2.75 10.38
CA TYR A 100 16.11 -3.59 11.04
C TYR A 100 16.26 -5.08 10.70
N GLY A 101 17.31 -5.48 10.00
CA GLY A 101 17.51 -6.87 9.60
C GLY A 101 16.46 -7.40 8.62
N GLY A 102 15.84 -6.52 7.85
CA GLY A 102 14.86 -6.83 6.81
C GLY A 102 13.73 -5.82 6.73
N ILE A 103 12.89 -6.00 5.71
CA ILE A 103 11.68 -5.20 5.48
C ILE A 103 10.47 -6.14 5.49
N GLN A 104 9.46 -5.82 6.29
CA GLN A 104 8.21 -6.57 6.38
C GLN A 104 7.25 -6.19 5.25
N LEU A 105 7.12 -4.89 5.00
CA LEU A 105 6.21 -4.36 3.99
C LEU A 105 6.72 -3.00 3.50
N VAL A 106 6.56 -2.77 2.20
CA VAL A 106 6.70 -1.46 1.57
C VAL A 106 5.36 -1.06 0.99
N VAL A 107 4.92 0.15 1.26
CA VAL A 107 3.72 0.76 0.66
C VAL A 107 4.13 1.97 -0.16
N ILE A 108 3.65 2.05 -1.40
CA ILE A 108 3.76 3.22 -2.27
C ILE A 108 2.33 3.68 -2.59
N ASP A 109 1.86 4.70 -1.87
CA ASP A 109 0.55 5.31 -2.10
C ASP A 109 0.71 6.41 -3.15
N GLY A 110 0.21 6.14 -4.37
CA GLY A 110 0.36 6.99 -5.54
C GLY A 110 1.50 6.62 -6.48
N ILE A 111 1.66 5.32 -6.84
CA ILE A 111 2.74 4.87 -7.75
C ILE A 111 2.77 5.63 -9.10
N ALA A 112 1.64 6.17 -9.57
CA ALA A 112 1.57 6.95 -10.80
C ALA A 112 2.47 8.20 -10.79
N ASP A 113 2.79 8.71 -9.62
CA ASP A 113 3.65 9.88 -9.45
C ASP A 113 5.15 9.60 -9.57
N LEU A 114 5.52 8.34 -9.75
CA LEU A 114 6.90 7.93 -10.04
C LEU A 114 7.22 7.99 -11.53
N VAL A 115 6.22 8.16 -12.41
CA VAL A 115 6.38 8.27 -13.87
C VAL A 115 5.85 9.59 -14.38
N LYS A 116 6.37 10.06 -15.51
CA LYS A 116 5.92 11.31 -16.16
C LYS A 116 4.47 11.21 -16.65
N SER A 117 4.13 10.05 -17.17
CA SER A 117 2.80 9.71 -17.62
C SER A 117 2.59 8.20 -17.45
N ALA A 118 1.43 7.81 -16.98
CA ALA A 118 1.05 6.39 -16.96
C ALA A 118 1.01 5.76 -18.36
N ASN A 119 1.00 6.58 -19.42
CA ASN A 119 1.04 6.15 -20.81
C ASN A 119 2.47 6.13 -21.39
N ASP A 120 3.49 6.57 -20.66
CA ASP A 120 4.89 6.42 -21.05
C ASP A 120 5.33 4.98 -20.79
N GLU A 121 5.50 4.22 -21.87
CA GLU A 121 5.84 2.80 -21.80
C GLU A 121 7.23 2.60 -21.20
N ALA A 122 8.23 3.35 -21.66
CA ALA A 122 9.61 3.17 -21.25
C ALA A 122 9.82 3.49 -19.77
N GLU A 123 9.26 4.61 -19.28
CA GLU A 123 9.31 4.95 -17.86
C GLU A 123 8.52 3.96 -17.01
N SER A 124 7.34 3.52 -17.48
CA SER A 124 6.51 2.55 -16.76
C SER A 124 7.23 1.23 -16.57
N VAL A 125 7.83 0.70 -17.63
CA VAL A 125 8.63 -0.54 -17.58
C VAL A 125 9.80 -0.36 -16.61
N ALA A 126 10.56 0.73 -16.73
CA ALA A 126 11.74 0.97 -15.91
C ALA A 126 11.41 1.04 -14.40
N VAL A 127 10.35 1.78 -14.03
CA VAL A 127 9.93 1.90 -12.63
C VAL A 127 9.44 0.56 -12.09
N ILE A 128 8.61 -0.16 -12.84
CA ILE A 128 8.07 -1.45 -12.37
C ILE A 128 9.16 -2.51 -12.30
N ASP A 129 10.09 -2.57 -13.23
CA ASP A 129 11.21 -3.49 -13.17
C ASP A 129 12.13 -3.19 -11.98
N GLU A 130 12.36 -1.92 -11.66
CA GLU A 130 13.12 -1.55 -10.47
C GLU A 130 12.42 -1.96 -9.18
N LEU A 131 11.12 -1.69 -9.03
CA LEU A 131 10.36 -2.13 -7.84
C LEU A 131 10.33 -3.66 -7.73
N TYR A 132 10.18 -4.37 -8.84
CA TYR A 132 10.22 -5.83 -8.87
C TYR A 132 11.60 -6.36 -8.44
N ARG A 133 12.68 -5.72 -8.90
CA ARG A 133 14.06 -6.03 -8.49
C ARG A 133 14.27 -5.81 -6.99
N LEU A 134 13.81 -4.67 -6.46
CA LEU A 134 13.90 -4.35 -5.03
C LEU A 134 13.12 -5.35 -4.18
N ALA A 135 11.91 -5.72 -4.59
CA ALA A 135 11.11 -6.74 -3.90
C ALA A 135 11.87 -8.07 -3.79
N GLY A 136 12.56 -8.47 -4.87
CA GLY A 136 13.39 -9.69 -4.90
C GLY A 136 14.64 -9.58 -4.03
N ILE A 137 15.41 -8.49 -4.14
CA ILE A 137 16.65 -8.28 -3.37
C ILE A 137 16.37 -8.28 -1.87
N TYR A 138 15.36 -7.54 -1.44
CA TYR A 138 15.04 -7.41 -0.02
C TYR A 138 14.07 -8.47 0.49
N ASN A 139 13.62 -9.38 -0.37
CA ASN A 139 12.64 -10.42 -0.05
C ASN A 139 11.45 -9.85 0.72
N THR A 140 10.80 -8.85 0.14
CA THR A 140 9.72 -8.08 0.77
C THR A 140 8.54 -7.92 -0.17
N CYS A 141 7.35 -7.70 0.40
CA CYS A 141 6.18 -7.29 -0.35
C CYS A 141 6.23 -5.79 -0.61
N ILE A 142 6.06 -5.37 -1.88
CA ILE A 142 5.82 -3.97 -2.25
C ILE A 142 4.36 -3.85 -2.68
N LEU A 143 3.56 -3.12 -1.90
CA LEU A 143 2.18 -2.79 -2.16
C LEU A 143 2.11 -1.43 -2.86
N CYS A 144 1.57 -1.41 -4.07
CA CYS A 144 1.40 -0.19 -4.85
C CYS A 144 -0.07 0.18 -4.95
N VAL A 145 -0.40 1.44 -4.70
CA VAL A 145 -1.74 1.99 -4.91
C VAL A 145 -1.79 2.70 -6.25
N LEU A 146 -2.77 2.34 -7.07
CA LEU A 146 -3.04 2.96 -8.37
C LEU A 146 -4.54 3.21 -8.53
N HIS A 147 -4.89 4.35 -9.12
CA HIS A 147 -6.27 4.66 -9.48
C HIS A 147 -6.67 4.00 -10.80
N PHE A 148 -7.91 3.52 -10.88
CA PHE A 148 -8.51 3.10 -12.15
C PHE A 148 -8.75 4.29 -13.10
N VAL A 149 -8.90 3.98 -14.38
CA VAL A 149 -9.38 4.97 -15.36
C VAL A 149 -10.84 5.29 -15.03
N PRO A 150 -11.28 6.55 -15.08
CA PRO A 150 -12.70 6.88 -15.02
C PRO A 150 -13.48 6.03 -16.03
N ASN A 151 -14.54 5.37 -15.58
CA ASN A 151 -15.45 4.51 -16.37
C ASN A 151 -14.90 3.14 -16.81
N GLY A 152 -13.97 2.53 -16.09
CA GLY A 152 -13.54 1.16 -16.40
C GLY A 152 -12.72 0.47 -15.32
N LEU A 153 -12.74 -0.87 -15.35
CA LEU A 153 -11.86 -1.74 -14.54
C LEU A 153 -10.44 -1.84 -15.11
N LYS A 154 -10.11 -1.02 -16.13
CA LYS A 154 -8.75 -0.97 -16.67
C LYS A 154 -7.85 -0.17 -15.77
N LEU A 155 -6.71 -0.73 -15.40
CA LEU A 155 -5.63 0.00 -14.80
C LEU A 155 -5.11 1.07 -15.77
N ARG A 156 -4.65 2.21 -15.23
CA ARG A 156 -4.31 3.38 -16.01
C ARG A 156 -3.04 3.17 -16.85
N GLY A 157 -3.18 3.14 -18.17
CA GLY A 157 -2.09 3.22 -19.15
C GLY A 157 -1.12 2.03 -19.13
N HIS A 158 0.08 2.24 -19.68
CA HIS A 158 1.18 1.27 -19.71
C HIS A 158 1.63 0.89 -18.29
N LEU A 159 1.65 1.85 -17.36
CA LEU A 159 1.98 1.60 -15.95
C LEU A 159 1.07 0.54 -15.34
N GLY A 160 -0.25 0.67 -15.56
CA GLY A 160 -1.22 -0.31 -15.09
C GLY A 160 -1.03 -1.68 -15.71
N SER A 161 -0.74 -1.74 -17.01
CA SER A 161 -0.48 -3.00 -17.73
C SER A 161 0.77 -3.70 -17.20
N GLU A 162 1.86 -2.98 -16.96
CA GLU A 162 3.09 -3.53 -16.40
C GLU A 162 2.92 -4.01 -14.95
N LEU A 163 2.22 -3.23 -14.12
CA LEU A 163 1.84 -3.68 -12.77
C LEU A 163 1.05 -4.98 -12.83
N GLN A 164 0.05 -5.05 -13.73
CA GLN A 164 -0.79 -6.23 -13.89
C GLN A 164 0.04 -7.45 -14.32
N ARG A 165 1.05 -7.26 -15.17
CA ARG A 165 1.96 -8.31 -15.62
C ARG A 165 2.85 -8.83 -14.47
N LYS A 166 3.44 -7.94 -13.69
CA LYS A 166 4.46 -8.26 -12.66
C LYS A 166 3.86 -8.60 -11.29
N ALA A 167 2.76 -7.97 -10.87
CA ALA A 167 2.16 -8.18 -9.56
C ALA A 167 1.74 -9.64 -9.36
N ALA A 168 1.99 -10.16 -8.17
CA ALA A 168 1.50 -11.48 -7.76
C ALA A 168 0.00 -11.45 -7.45
N THR A 169 -0.47 -10.37 -6.83
CA THR A 169 -1.87 -10.18 -6.47
C THR A 169 -2.33 -8.78 -6.86
N ILE A 170 -3.57 -8.68 -7.34
CA ILE A 170 -4.23 -7.41 -7.63
C ILE A 170 -5.60 -7.45 -6.94
N LEU A 171 -5.83 -6.45 -6.10
CA LEU A 171 -7.11 -6.22 -5.45
C LEU A 171 -7.72 -4.94 -6.01
N SER A 172 -9.02 -4.94 -6.32
CA SER A 172 -9.81 -3.73 -6.55
C SER A 172 -10.56 -3.35 -5.29
N ILE A 173 -10.73 -2.05 -5.09
CA ILE A 173 -11.58 -1.49 -4.05
C ILE A 173 -12.59 -0.57 -4.74
N GLU A 174 -13.84 -0.94 -4.66
CA GLU A 174 -14.96 -0.25 -5.31
C GLU A 174 -15.99 0.14 -4.26
N LYS A 175 -16.78 1.18 -4.53
CA LYS A 175 -17.97 1.45 -3.73
C LYS A 175 -19.07 0.47 -4.14
N ASP A 176 -19.78 -0.03 -3.14
CA ASP A 176 -21.00 -0.80 -3.35
C ASP A 176 -22.15 0.15 -3.71
N ASP A 177 -23.29 -0.42 -4.13
CA ASP A 177 -24.53 0.31 -4.38
C ASP A 177 -25.03 1.06 -3.14
N GLU A 178 -24.66 0.59 -1.94
CA GLU A 178 -24.79 1.33 -0.70
C GLU A 178 -23.63 2.30 -0.53
N PRO A 179 -23.88 3.65 -0.47
CA PRO A 179 -22.82 4.66 -0.52
C PRO A 179 -21.80 4.59 0.63
N ALA A 180 -22.15 3.93 1.72
CA ALA A 180 -21.31 3.82 2.91
C ALA A 180 -20.36 2.62 2.90
N GLN A 181 -20.51 1.69 1.95
CA GLN A 181 -19.75 0.44 1.91
C GLN A 181 -18.72 0.43 0.78
N SER A 182 -17.64 -0.30 1.00
CA SER A 182 -16.61 -0.59 0.01
C SER A 182 -16.43 -2.09 -0.11
N VAL A 183 -16.24 -2.55 -1.33
CA VAL A 183 -16.03 -3.97 -1.67
C VAL A 183 -14.61 -4.15 -2.15
N VAL A 184 -13.90 -5.12 -1.57
CA VAL A 184 -12.59 -5.55 -2.04
C VAL A 184 -12.74 -6.85 -2.81
N LYS A 185 -12.25 -6.86 -4.05
CA LYS A 185 -12.27 -8.02 -4.94
C LYS A 185 -10.86 -8.37 -5.39
N ALA A 186 -10.53 -9.65 -5.41
CA ALA A 186 -9.32 -10.10 -6.09
C ALA A 186 -9.55 -10.09 -7.61
N LEU A 187 -8.67 -9.41 -8.35
CA LEU A 187 -8.65 -9.42 -9.81
C LEU A 187 -7.58 -10.37 -10.35
N LYS A 188 -6.54 -10.63 -9.57
CA LYS A 188 -5.46 -11.55 -9.90
C LYS A 188 -4.89 -12.17 -8.64
N VAL A 189 -4.62 -13.47 -8.70
CA VAL A 189 -3.81 -14.22 -7.73
C VAL A 189 -2.89 -15.13 -8.52
N ARG A 190 -1.58 -15.10 -8.27
CA ARG A 190 -0.59 -15.80 -9.11
C ARG A 190 -0.76 -17.32 -9.09
N ASP A 191 -0.89 -17.90 -7.92
CA ASP A 191 -0.88 -19.36 -7.74
C ASP A 191 -2.28 -19.88 -7.30
N GLY A 192 -3.35 -19.21 -7.74
CA GLY A 192 -4.72 -19.56 -7.41
C GLY A 192 -5.75 -18.88 -8.31
N SER A 193 -7.01 -19.10 -8.03
CA SER A 193 -8.11 -18.41 -8.70
C SER A 193 -8.52 -17.16 -7.90
N PRO A 194 -8.70 -16.00 -8.55
CA PRO A 194 -9.30 -14.84 -7.88
C PRO A 194 -10.70 -15.14 -7.30
N LEU A 195 -11.40 -16.13 -7.84
CA LEU A 195 -12.72 -16.54 -7.36
C LEU A 195 -12.68 -17.28 -6.03
N ASP A 196 -11.51 -17.83 -5.65
CA ASP A 196 -11.31 -18.50 -4.36
C ASP A 196 -11.07 -17.50 -3.22
N VAL A 197 -10.84 -16.23 -3.55
CA VAL A 197 -10.67 -15.16 -2.57
C VAL A 197 -12.05 -14.59 -2.23
N PRO A 198 -12.47 -14.66 -0.95
CA PRO A 198 -13.78 -14.13 -0.57
C PRO A 198 -13.84 -12.62 -0.81
N LEU A 199 -15.03 -12.14 -1.16
CA LEU A 199 -15.30 -10.70 -1.17
C LEU A 199 -15.20 -10.16 0.26
N MET A 200 -14.47 -9.06 0.44
CA MET A 200 -14.39 -8.37 1.73
C MET A 200 -15.17 -7.07 1.63
N LEU A 201 -16.03 -6.84 2.61
CA LEU A 201 -16.85 -5.64 2.73
C LEU A 201 -16.35 -4.84 3.94
N PHE A 202 -16.21 -3.53 3.78
CA PHE A 202 -15.92 -2.66 4.91
C PHE A 202 -16.67 -1.34 4.79
N ALA A 203 -17.04 -0.77 5.93
CA ALA A 203 -17.81 0.46 6.01
C ALA A 203 -17.20 1.40 7.07
N TRP A 204 -17.63 2.66 7.04
CA TRP A 204 -17.29 3.62 8.09
C TRP A 204 -18.03 3.27 9.40
N ASP A 205 -17.29 3.04 10.44
CA ASP A 205 -17.81 2.90 11.79
C ASP A 205 -17.78 4.25 12.52
N LYS A 206 -18.98 4.73 12.94
CA LYS A 206 -19.11 6.03 13.60
C LYS A 206 -18.56 6.04 15.02
N GLU A 207 -18.63 4.90 15.71
CA GLU A 207 -18.17 4.77 17.09
C GLU A 207 -16.65 4.67 17.14
N ALA A 208 -16.08 3.87 16.24
CA ALA A 208 -14.63 3.74 16.10
C ALA A 208 -13.99 4.96 15.41
N GLY A 209 -14.76 5.79 14.68
CA GLY A 209 -14.24 6.90 13.89
C GLY A 209 -13.32 6.48 12.74
N MET A 210 -13.47 5.25 12.23
CA MET A 210 -12.66 4.68 11.14
C MET A 210 -13.46 3.66 10.32
N HIS A 211 -12.91 3.25 9.17
CA HIS A 211 -13.46 2.15 8.38
C HIS A 211 -13.11 0.81 8.99
#